data_a38cf9a44317671b509341d53b6fd678
#
_entry.id   a38cf9a44317671b509341d53b6fd678
#
_cell.length_a   1.000
_cell.length_b   1.000
_cell.length_c   1.000
_cell.angle_alpha   90.00
_cell.angle_beta   90.00
_cell.angle_gamma   90.00
#
_symmetry.space_group_name_H-M   'P 1'
#
loop_
_entity.id
_entity.type
_entity.pdbx_description
1 polymer ?
#
loop_
_entity_poly.entity_id
_entity_poly.type
_entity_poly.pdbx_seq_one_letter_code
_entity_poly.pdbx_strand_id
1 'polypeptide(L)'
;MPNFSYSDLLPLGADATKYRLVSTEGVSVVKHGDKEFLQVESAALVKLTHEAIHDINHYLRAEHLQQLTNIVKDPEASPNDRFVAIDLLKNANIAAGGVLPMCQDTGTALVMGKKGQYVLTTGKDEVAISQGIYDAYTKLNLRYSQMAPVTTWEEKNTGNNLPAQIEIYADSDHQDEYNFMFIAKGGGSANKSFLYQETKAVLNPTAFMNWLDEKLRSIGTAACPPYHLAIVIGGTSAEATVKTAKLASTKYLDSLPTTGDAATGHGFRDLELEQKVLELTRTLGIGAQFGGKYFCHDVRVVRLPRHGASLPIAIAVSCSADRQAKAKITKDGIFLEVLETDPAHFLPETTDEHLNDDVVAIDLNQPMAAVLAELSKHPVKTRLSLTGTLVVARDLAHAKIKADMDAGKPMPEYLKNYAVDYAGPAKTPEGYASGSFGPTTAGRMDSYVDYFQKNGGSMVMLAKGNRSKAVTDACKSNGGFYLGSIGGPAARLAQDCIKKVEVLDFEELGMEAVWKIDVVDFPAFIVVDDKGNDFFASTSTPLTINTRPEN
;
A
#
# COMPACT_ATOMS: atom_id res chain seq x y z
N MET A 1 39.15 -19.44 24.71
CA MET A 1 37.78 -18.84 24.67
C MET A 1 37.83 -17.75 23.63
N PRO A 2 36.78 -17.62 22.77
CA PRO A 2 36.76 -16.51 21.84
C PRO A 2 36.76 -15.18 22.59
N ASN A 3 37.52 -14.22 22.09
CA ASN A 3 37.52 -12.87 22.64
C ASN A 3 36.17 -12.22 22.38
N PHE A 4 35.69 -11.39 23.31
CA PHE A 4 34.48 -10.59 23.09
C PHE A 4 34.73 -9.61 21.94
N SER A 5 33.85 -9.59 20.96
CA SER A 5 33.74 -8.54 19.95
C SER A 5 32.28 -8.19 19.76
N TYR A 6 31.99 -6.89 19.65
CA TYR A 6 30.65 -6.40 19.36
C TYR A 6 30.49 -6.25 17.84
N SER A 7 29.32 -6.58 17.34
CA SER A 7 28.89 -6.28 15.99
C SER A 7 27.42 -5.92 16.00
N ASP A 8 27.04 -4.90 15.25
CA ASP A 8 25.63 -4.56 15.04
C ASP A 8 24.90 -5.71 14.36
N LEU A 9 23.63 -5.89 14.73
CA LEU A 9 22.77 -6.86 14.08
C LEU A 9 22.55 -6.51 12.59
N LEU A 10 22.42 -5.23 12.30
CA LEU A 10 22.18 -4.67 10.98
C LEU A 10 23.24 -3.60 10.64
N PRO A 11 24.48 -4.01 10.32
CA PRO A 11 25.56 -3.07 10.02
C PRO A 11 25.32 -2.43 8.66
N LEU A 12 24.79 -1.20 8.66
CA LEU A 12 24.53 -0.45 7.43
C LEU A 12 25.82 0.19 6.90
N GLY A 13 25.99 0.17 5.59
CA GLY A 13 27.03 0.92 4.89
C GLY A 13 26.70 2.42 4.82
N ALA A 14 27.53 3.16 4.06
CA ALA A 14 27.36 4.59 3.88
C ALA A 14 25.98 4.93 3.28
N ASP A 15 25.37 5.99 3.79
CA ASP A 15 24.10 6.50 3.28
C ASP A 15 24.34 7.29 1.97
N ALA A 16 23.81 6.79 0.86
CA ALA A 16 23.88 7.41 -0.45
C ALA A 16 22.67 8.31 -0.77
N THR A 17 21.77 8.52 0.18
CA THR A 17 20.56 9.30 0.02
C THR A 17 20.88 10.76 -0.28
N LYS A 18 20.21 11.33 -1.28
CA LYS A 18 20.27 12.78 -1.54
C LYS A 18 19.27 13.50 -0.65
N TYR A 19 19.73 14.56 -0.01
CA TYR A 19 18.92 15.37 0.89
C TYR A 19 18.78 16.81 0.40
N ARG A 20 17.61 17.40 0.66
CA ARG A 20 17.37 18.84 0.53
C ARG A 20 17.32 19.48 1.91
N LEU A 21 17.77 20.72 2.02
CA LEU A 21 17.62 21.53 3.22
C LEU A 21 16.15 21.96 3.35
N VAL A 22 15.54 21.67 4.49
CA VAL A 22 14.19 22.12 4.85
C VAL A 22 14.25 23.46 5.59
N SER A 23 15.13 23.56 6.58
CA SER A 23 15.28 24.75 7.42
C SER A 23 16.54 24.68 8.26
N THR A 24 17.03 25.83 8.67
CA THR A 24 18.08 25.95 9.71
C THR A 24 17.50 26.40 11.05
N GLU A 25 16.22 26.76 11.10
CA GLU A 25 15.57 27.27 12.31
C GLU A 25 15.40 26.15 13.35
N GLY A 26 15.63 26.50 14.63
CA GLY A 26 15.48 25.56 15.73
C GLY A 26 16.62 24.56 15.88
N VAL A 27 17.73 24.79 15.16
CA VAL A 27 18.94 23.97 15.24
C VAL A 27 20.12 24.86 15.65
N SER A 28 20.87 24.43 16.66
CA SER A 28 22.05 25.15 17.14
C SER A 28 23.06 24.18 17.74
N VAL A 29 24.28 24.67 17.95
CA VAL A 29 25.33 23.93 18.66
C VAL A 29 25.58 24.60 20.00
N VAL A 30 25.53 23.81 21.07
CA VAL A 30 25.84 24.25 22.43
C VAL A 30 27.07 23.53 22.94
N LYS A 31 27.90 24.24 23.69
CA LYS A 31 29.11 23.68 24.30
C LYS A 31 28.89 23.38 25.77
N HIS A 32 29.30 22.21 26.17
CA HIS A 32 29.37 21.84 27.58
C HIS A 32 30.75 21.22 27.88
N GLY A 33 31.59 21.97 28.57
CA GLY A 33 33.01 21.65 28.68
C GLY A 33 33.68 21.66 27.29
N ASP A 34 34.43 20.60 27.00
CA ASP A 34 35.14 20.44 25.73
C ASP A 34 34.26 19.77 24.63
N LYS A 35 32.99 19.47 24.91
CA LYS A 35 32.10 18.78 23.99
C LYS A 35 31.09 19.73 23.36
N GLU A 36 30.84 19.53 22.10
CA GLU A 36 29.76 20.17 21.36
C GLU A 36 28.54 19.23 21.29
N PHE A 37 27.36 19.81 21.48
CA PHE A 37 26.08 19.12 21.40
C PHE A 37 25.23 19.80 20.35
N LEU A 38 24.60 18.98 19.52
CA LEU A 38 23.53 19.43 18.63
C LEU A 38 22.27 19.70 19.49
N GLN A 39 21.82 20.93 19.54
CA GLN A 39 20.56 21.28 20.20
C GLN A 39 19.45 21.43 19.15
N VAL A 40 18.36 20.69 19.34
CA VAL A 40 17.20 20.68 18.47
C VAL A 40 15.97 21.12 19.25
N GLU A 41 15.35 22.19 18.81
CA GLU A 41 14.10 22.68 19.40
C GLU A 41 12.92 21.80 18.95
N SER A 42 11.90 21.68 19.82
CA SER A 42 10.67 20.94 19.50
C SER A 42 10.02 21.41 18.19
N ALA A 43 10.07 22.73 17.92
CA ALA A 43 9.53 23.31 16.69
C ALA A 43 10.23 22.76 15.41
N ALA A 44 11.52 22.44 15.49
CA ALA A 44 12.27 21.83 14.39
C ALA A 44 11.76 20.42 14.07
N LEU A 45 11.47 19.63 15.12
CA LEU A 45 10.87 18.28 14.96
C LEU A 45 9.45 18.35 14.38
N VAL A 46 8.64 19.31 14.85
CA VAL A 46 7.29 19.56 14.29
C VAL A 46 7.37 19.87 12.81
N LYS A 47 8.24 20.82 12.43
CA LYS A 47 8.43 21.25 11.03
C LYS A 47 8.89 20.11 10.14
N LEU A 48 9.93 19.38 10.55
CA LEU A 48 10.44 18.23 9.81
C LEU A 48 9.36 17.18 9.59
N THR A 49 8.62 16.84 10.64
CA THR A 49 7.59 15.81 10.57
C THR A 49 6.45 16.21 9.65
N HIS A 50 5.99 17.46 9.74
CA HIS A 50 4.94 17.98 8.84
C HIS A 50 5.39 17.89 7.37
N GLU A 51 6.59 18.38 7.04
CA GLU A 51 7.15 18.33 5.70
C GLU A 51 7.32 16.89 5.19
N ALA A 52 7.83 15.99 6.03
CA ALA A 52 7.99 14.59 5.67
C ALA A 52 6.65 13.91 5.35
N ILE A 53 5.62 14.13 6.17
CA ILE A 53 4.27 13.58 5.92
C ILE A 53 3.64 14.18 4.67
N HIS A 54 3.87 15.48 4.41
CA HIS A 54 3.45 16.12 3.15
C HIS A 54 4.12 15.42 1.97
N ASP A 55 5.45 15.35 1.96
CA ASP A 55 6.22 14.86 0.82
C ASP A 55 5.89 13.40 0.49
N ILE A 56 5.85 12.51 1.48
CA ILE A 56 5.57 11.08 1.23
C ILE A 56 4.14 10.81 0.76
N ASN A 57 3.19 11.72 0.98
CA ASN A 57 1.82 11.58 0.47
C ASN A 57 1.63 12.17 -0.94
N HIS A 58 2.59 12.96 -1.44
CA HIS A 58 2.47 13.65 -2.73
C HIS A 58 3.57 13.30 -3.73
N TYR A 59 4.75 12.87 -3.26
CA TYR A 59 5.91 12.59 -4.10
C TYR A 59 6.40 11.16 -3.92
N LEU A 60 7.01 10.64 -4.97
CA LEU A 60 7.64 9.31 -5.00
C LEU A 60 9.15 9.43 -5.26
N ARG A 61 9.89 8.40 -4.95
CA ARG A 61 11.28 8.26 -5.35
C ARG A 61 11.39 8.13 -6.86
N ALA A 62 12.38 8.79 -7.48
CA ALA A 62 12.62 8.72 -8.91
C ALA A 62 12.84 7.27 -9.41
N GLU A 63 13.50 6.43 -8.60
CA GLU A 63 13.68 5.01 -8.94
C GLU A 63 12.36 4.24 -9.06
N HIS A 64 11.39 4.52 -8.17
CA HIS A 64 10.07 3.89 -8.25
C HIS A 64 9.34 4.29 -9.53
N LEU A 65 9.38 5.57 -9.88
CA LEU A 65 8.80 6.07 -11.14
C LEU A 65 9.48 5.46 -12.36
N GLN A 66 10.81 5.31 -12.32
CA GLN A 66 11.57 4.66 -13.39
C GLN A 66 11.16 3.18 -13.54
N GLN A 67 10.91 2.47 -12.45
CA GLN A 67 10.42 1.08 -12.49
C GLN A 67 9.06 0.99 -13.17
N LEU A 68 8.14 1.92 -12.91
CA LEU A 68 6.86 2.01 -13.61
C LEU A 68 7.06 2.27 -15.11
N THR A 69 7.94 3.22 -15.47
CA THR A 69 8.29 3.51 -16.88
C THR A 69 8.88 2.29 -17.57
N ASN A 70 9.69 1.49 -16.86
CA ASN A 70 10.26 0.26 -17.40
C ASN A 70 9.18 -0.79 -17.73
N ILE A 71 8.11 -0.88 -16.92
CA ILE A 71 6.96 -1.74 -17.23
C ILE A 71 6.30 -1.32 -18.54
N VAL A 72 6.10 -0.01 -18.73
CA VAL A 72 5.48 0.54 -19.95
C VAL A 72 6.31 0.21 -21.19
N LYS A 73 7.64 0.29 -21.08
CA LYS A 73 8.59 0.06 -22.18
C LYS A 73 8.90 -1.42 -22.44
N ASP A 74 8.53 -2.32 -21.53
CA ASP A 74 8.81 -3.75 -21.71
C ASP A 74 7.88 -4.38 -22.76
N PRO A 75 8.43 -4.90 -23.89
CA PRO A 75 7.63 -5.53 -24.93
C PRO A 75 6.90 -6.80 -24.47
N GLU A 76 7.38 -7.44 -23.39
CA GLU A 76 6.77 -8.65 -22.82
C GLU A 76 5.73 -8.34 -21.72
N ALA A 77 5.57 -7.08 -21.33
CA ALA A 77 4.54 -6.71 -20.35
C ALA A 77 3.15 -6.93 -20.95
N SER A 78 2.22 -7.43 -20.13
CA SER A 78 0.82 -7.55 -20.55
C SER A 78 0.21 -6.16 -20.81
N PRO A 79 -0.83 -6.06 -21.64
CA PRO A 79 -1.57 -4.81 -21.80
C PRO A 79 -2.07 -4.25 -20.46
N ASN A 80 -2.52 -5.13 -19.56
CA ASN A 80 -3.01 -4.73 -18.24
C ASN A 80 -1.87 -4.23 -17.33
N ASP A 81 -0.68 -4.87 -17.34
CA ASP A 81 0.49 -4.37 -16.61
C ASP A 81 0.86 -2.95 -17.07
N ARG A 82 0.91 -2.72 -18.39
CA ARG A 82 1.22 -1.38 -18.94
C ARG A 82 0.18 -0.35 -18.58
N PHE A 83 -1.10 -0.71 -18.69
CA PHE A 83 -2.20 0.21 -18.35
C PHE A 83 -2.13 0.65 -16.88
N VAL A 84 -1.96 -0.31 -15.95
CA VAL A 84 -1.82 0.01 -14.53
C VAL A 84 -0.60 0.88 -14.27
N ALA A 85 0.55 0.59 -14.91
CA ALA A 85 1.75 1.39 -14.74
C ALA A 85 1.57 2.83 -15.23
N ILE A 86 0.92 3.04 -16.38
CA ILE A 86 0.60 4.38 -16.90
C ILE A 86 -0.35 5.12 -15.96
N ASP A 87 -1.38 4.46 -15.45
CA ASP A 87 -2.33 5.07 -14.52
C ASP A 87 -1.65 5.52 -13.23
N LEU A 88 -0.69 4.71 -12.72
CA LEU A 88 0.13 5.07 -11.56
C LEU A 88 1.06 6.25 -11.85
N LEU A 89 1.66 6.34 -13.04
CA LEU A 89 2.48 7.49 -13.45
C LEU A 89 1.63 8.78 -13.59
N LYS A 90 0.44 8.70 -14.21
CA LYS A 90 -0.51 9.81 -14.26
C LYS A 90 -0.91 10.27 -12.86
N ASN A 91 -1.15 9.31 -11.96
CA ASN A 91 -1.46 9.59 -10.56
C ASN A 91 -0.34 10.32 -9.83
N ALA A 92 0.91 9.90 -10.02
CA ALA A 92 2.07 10.56 -9.44
C ALA A 92 2.17 12.02 -9.91
N ASN A 93 1.92 12.27 -11.20
CA ASN A 93 1.94 13.61 -11.76
C ASN A 93 0.85 14.52 -11.16
N ILE A 94 -0.37 14.01 -10.95
CA ILE A 94 -1.46 14.76 -10.30
C ILE A 94 -1.13 15.01 -8.83
N ALA A 95 -0.69 13.97 -8.11
CA ALA A 95 -0.35 14.09 -6.69
C ALA A 95 0.79 15.09 -6.43
N ALA A 96 1.75 15.21 -7.35
CA ALA A 96 2.86 16.15 -7.27
C ALA A 96 2.40 17.63 -7.24
N GLY A 97 1.15 17.91 -7.61
CA GLY A 97 0.52 19.23 -7.39
C GLY A 97 0.29 19.60 -5.92
N GLY A 98 0.49 18.67 -4.97
CA GLY A 98 0.43 18.92 -3.53
C GLY A 98 -1.01 19.14 -2.97
N VAL A 99 -2.05 18.85 -3.75
CA VAL A 99 -3.46 19.05 -3.34
C VAL A 99 -4.14 17.72 -3.04
N LEU A 100 -4.08 16.79 -3.98
CA LEU A 100 -4.63 15.45 -3.84
C LEU A 100 -3.52 14.47 -3.44
N PRO A 101 -3.59 13.80 -2.27
CA PRO A 101 -2.62 12.76 -1.94
C PRO A 101 -2.68 11.61 -2.96
N MET A 102 -1.57 10.94 -3.20
CA MET A 102 -1.48 9.87 -4.21
C MET A 102 -2.37 8.66 -3.91
N CYS A 103 -2.76 8.45 -2.66
CA CYS A 103 -3.60 7.34 -2.23
C CYS A 103 -4.76 7.87 -1.36
N GLN A 104 -5.94 7.25 -1.47
CA GLN A 104 -7.09 7.57 -0.61
C GLN A 104 -6.87 7.10 0.83
N ASP A 105 -6.12 6.02 1.02
CA ASP A 105 -5.69 5.57 2.34
C ASP A 105 -4.34 6.21 2.66
N THR A 106 -4.36 7.36 3.30
CA THR A 106 -3.15 8.10 3.64
C THR A 106 -2.36 7.49 4.81
N GLY A 107 -2.87 6.39 5.35
CA GLY A 107 -2.16 5.43 6.19
C GLY A 107 -2.00 5.85 7.64
N THR A 108 -1.35 4.96 8.37
CA THR A 108 -0.79 5.24 9.71
C THR A 108 0.60 5.82 9.54
N ALA A 109 0.91 6.89 10.25
CA ALA A 109 2.25 7.44 10.30
C ALA A 109 3.15 6.59 11.21
N LEU A 110 4.32 6.21 10.69
CA LEU A 110 5.35 5.49 11.42
C LEU A 110 6.64 6.31 11.34
N VAL A 111 7.29 6.52 12.47
CA VAL A 111 8.54 7.27 12.56
C VAL A 111 9.55 6.45 13.34
N MET A 112 10.66 6.14 12.71
CA MET A 112 11.83 5.59 13.37
C MET A 112 12.90 6.68 13.46
N GLY A 113 13.32 7.02 14.68
CA GLY A 113 14.40 7.94 14.95
C GLY A 113 15.64 7.21 15.47
N LYS A 114 16.82 7.63 15.02
CA LYS A 114 18.12 7.28 15.61
C LYS A 114 18.76 8.56 16.11
N LYS A 115 18.80 8.71 17.44
CA LYS A 115 19.27 9.92 18.13
C LYS A 115 20.69 9.74 18.62
N GLY A 116 21.59 10.55 18.07
CA GLY A 116 22.99 10.57 18.49
C GLY A 116 23.15 10.94 19.97
N GLN A 117 24.23 10.47 20.58
CA GLN A 117 24.51 10.68 22.02
C GLN A 117 24.75 12.15 22.37
N TYR A 118 25.14 12.97 21.40
CA TYR A 118 25.39 14.40 21.57
C TYR A 118 24.24 15.25 20.99
N VAL A 119 23.05 14.70 20.90
CA VAL A 119 21.85 15.42 20.50
C VAL A 119 20.97 15.71 21.70
N LEU A 120 20.72 16.98 21.96
CA LEU A 120 19.83 17.48 23.00
C LEU A 120 18.55 18.01 22.35
N THR A 121 17.40 17.68 22.90
CA THR A 121 16.10 18.22 22.47
C THR A 121 15.47 19.03 23.60
N THR A 122 14.75 20.09 23.28
CA THR A 122 14.17 21.00 24.26
C THR A 122 12.86 20.52 24.86
N GLY A 123 12.32 19.39 24.42
CA GLY A 123 11.07 18.82 24.92
C GLY A 123 11.02 17.31 24.73
N LYS A 124 9.83 16.75 24.82
CA LYS A 124 9.59 15.33 24.53
C LYS A 124 9.50 15.14 23.02
N ASP A 125 10.38 14.35 22.45
CA ASP A 125 10.50 14.13 21.02
C ASP A 125 9.22 13.57 20.41
N GLU A 126 8.60 12.57 21.08
CA GLU A 126 7.36 11.94 20.61
C GLU A 126 6.18 12.93 20.58
N VAL A 127 6.14 13.90 21.49
CA VAL A 127 5.11 14.96 21.49
C VAL A 127 5.30 15.88 20.29
N ALA A 128 6.51 16.31 20.01
CA ALA A 128 6.80 17.19 18.88
C ALA A 128 6.53 16.48 17.54
N ILE A 129 6.96 15.23 17.40
CA ILE A 129 6.69 14.40 16.20
C ILE A 129 5.18 14.19 16.05
N SER A 130 4.46 13.85 17.11
CA SER A 130 2.99 13.71 17.08
C SER A 130 2.29 15.00 16.68
N GLN A 131 2.78 16.17 17.14
CA GLN A 131 2.25 17.47 16.73
C GLN A 131 2.43 17.70 15.22
N GLY A 132 3.59 17.38 14.67
CA GLY A 132 3.84 17.47 13.22
C GLY A 132 2.92 16.57 12.40
N ILE A 133 2.67 15.35 12.88
CA ILE A 133 1.71 14.42 12.27
C ILE A 133 0.28 14.97 12.36
N TYR A 134 -0.14 15.43 13.55
CA TYR A 134 -1.43 16.06 13.75
C TYR A 134 -1.64 17.22 12.78
N ASP A 135 -0.66 18.12 12.68
CA ASP A 135 -0.72 19.28 11.81
C ASP A 135 -0.86 18.88 10.33
N ALA A 136 -0.09 17.89 9.88
CA ALA A 136 -0.18 17.38 8.52
C ALA A 136 -1.57 16.78 8.23
N TYR A 137 -2.07 15.87 9.07
CA TYR A 137 -3.35 15.22 8.83
C TYR A 137 -4.56 16.14 8.99
N THR A 138 -4.47 17.20 9.79
CA THR A 138 -5.57 18.14 9.97
C THR A 138 -5.57 19.28 8.95
N LYS A 139 -4.40 19.71 8.46
CA LYS A 139 -4.26 20.87 7.55
C LYS A 139 -4.19 20.46 6.08
N LEU A 140 -3.73 19.25 5.76
CA LEU A 140 -3.70 18.71 4.40
C LEU A 140 -4.98 17.89 4.11
N ASN A 141 -5.17 17.52 2.84
CA ASN A 141 -6.32 16.74 2.41
C ASN A 141 -6.15 15.23 2.67
N LEU A 142 -5.63 14.88 3.84
CA LEU A 142 -5.36 13.50 4.26
C LEU A 142 -6.57 12.92 5.01
N ARG A 143 -6.71 11.59 4.98
CA ARG A 143 -7.80 10.86 5.62
C ARG A 143 -7.41 10.40 7.03
N TYR A 144 -8.33 10.51 7.98
CA TYR A 144 -8.17 9.91 9.30
C TYR A 144 -8.53 8.43 9.27
N SER A 145 -7.56 7.56 9.57
CA SER A 145 -7.72 6.11 9.51
C SER A 145 -7.48 5.42 10.86
N GLN A 146 -7.10 6.18 11.90
CA GLN A 146 -6.83 5.61 13.22
C GLN A 146 -8.12 5.45 14.03
N MET A 147 -8.33 4.22 14.53
CA MET A 147 -9.42 3.87 15.43
C MET A 147 -8.89 3.77 16.85
N ALA A 148 -9.52 4.48 17.77
CA ALA A 148 -9.23 4.37 19.20
C ALA A 148 -10.12 3.30 19.83
N PRO A 149 -9.58 2.33 20.58
CA PRO A 149 -10.38 1.41 21.37
C PRO A 149 -11.01 2.16 22.55
N VAL A 150 -12.33 2.11 22.65
CA VAL A 150 -13.08 2.63 23.80
C VAL A 150 -13.25 1.50 24.84
N THR A 151 -13.55 0.32 24.35
CA THR A 151 -13.53 -0.95 25.09
C THR A 151 -12.84 -2.00 24.23
N THR A 152 -12.78 -3.25 24.67
CA THR A 152 -12.30 -4.37 23.84
C THR A 152 -13.10 -4.52 22.54
N TRP A 153 -14.37 -4.13 22.55
CA TRP A 153 -15.32 -4.38 21.46
C TRP A 153 -15.78 -3.11 20.75
N GLU A 154 -15.54 -1.94 21.33
CA GLU A 154 -15.97 -0.66 20.80
C GLU A 154 -14.79 0.17 20.39
N GLU A 155 -14.88 0.76 19.20
CA GLU A 155 -13.86 1.61 18.62
C GLU A 155 -14.48 2.92 18.10
N LYS A 156 -13.68 3.99 18.10
CA LYS A 156 -14.07 5.27 17.56
C LYS A 156 -12.90 5.88 16.77
N ASN A 157 -13.19 6.46 15.61
CA ASN A 157 -12.17 7.19 14.85
C ASN A 157 -11.65 8.37 15.67
N THR A 158 -10.32 8.52 15.72
CA THR A 158 -9.68 9.57 16.53
C THR A 158 -9.88 10.98 15.98
N GLY A 159 -10.23 11.13 14.70
CA GLY A 159 -10.46 12.42 14.05
C GLY A 159 -9.19 13.26 13.81
N ASN A 160 -8.01 12.68 14.02
CA ASN A 160 -6.72 13.37 13.85
C ASN A 160 -5.57 12.44 13.42
N ASN A 161 -5.86 11.18 13.15
CA ASN A 161 -4.93 10.12 12.77
C ASN A 161 -3.82 9.79 13.78
N LEU A 162 -4.00 10.13 15.06
CA LEU A 162 -3.14 9.71 16.16
C LEU A 162 -3.82 8.57 16.94
N PRO A 163 -3.05 7.75 17.68
CA PRO A 163 -1.59 7.79 17.83
C PRO A 163 -0.85 7.29 16.59
N ALA A 164 0.38 7.79 16.40
CA ALA A 164 1.34 7.27 15.45
C ALA A 164 2.23 6.22 16.12
N GLN A 165 2.91 5.40 15.33
CA GLN A 165 4.00 4.57 15.83
C GLN A 165 5.29 5.38 15.79
N ILE A 166 5.86 5.71 16.95
CA ILE A 166 7.11 6.46 17.07
C ILE A 166 8.08 5.63 17.90
N GLU A 167 9.25 5.35 17.34
CA GLU A 167 10.31 4.60 17.98
C GLU A 167 11.63 5.35 17.82
N ILE A 168 12.28 5.66 18.95
CA ILE A 168 13.54 6.39 18.98
C ILE A 168 14.60 5.53 19.61
N TYR A 169 15.69 5.31 18.87
CA TYR A 169 16.85 4.53 19.28
C TYR A 169 18.05 5.43 19.51
N ALA A 170 18.93 5.05 20.43
CA ALA A 170 20.24 5.66 20.53
C ALA A 170 21.09 5.31 19.29
N ASP A 171 21.86 6.28 18.82
CA ASP A 171 22.82 6.11 17.72
C ASP A 171 24.23 6.41 18.24
N SER A 172 25.10 5.40 18.26
CA SER A 172 26.50 5.55 18.67
C SER A 172 27.43 5.82 17.50
N ASP A 173 26.99 5.56 16.27
CA ASP A 173 27.80 5.71 15.07
C ASP A 173 27.74 7.15 14.53
N HIS A 174 26.54 7.80 14.65
CA HIS A 174 26.31 9.19 14.24
C HIS A 174 25.96 10.03 15.47
N GLN A 175 26.97 10.27 16.33
CA GLN A 175 26.76 10.81 17.69
C GLN A 175 26.22 12.24 17.73
N ASP A 176 26.43 13.03 16.67
CA ASP A 176 26.04 14.44 16.53
C ASP A 176 24.95 14.66 15.48
N GLU A 177 24.23 13.57 15.12
CA GLU A 177 23.11 13.62 14.17
C GLU A 177 21.84 13.04 14.80
N TYR A 178 20.69 13.47 14.28
CA TYR A 178 19.40 12.85 14.55
C TYR A 178 18.79 12.40 13.24
N ASN A 179 18.84 11.10 12.99
CA ASN A 179 18.40 10.47 11.73
C ASN A 179 17.00 9.90 11.87
N PHE A 180 16.21 9.97 10.78
CA PHE A 180 14.82 9.52 10.77
C PHE A 180 14.49 8.72 9.52
N MET A 181 13.50 7.83 9.67
CA MET A 181 12.74 7.21 8.60
C MET A 181 11.27 7.48 8.84
N PHE A 182 10.63 8.20 7.93
CA PHE A 182 9.19 8.45 7.92
C PHE A 182 8.51 7.50 6.94
N ILE A 183 7.40 6.89 7.36
CA ILE A 183 6.63 5.93 6.57
C ILE A 183 5.14 6.24 6.76
N ALA A 184 4.35 6.20 5.67
CA ALA A 184 2.90 6.14 5.74
C ALA A 184 2.44 4.77 5.23
N LYS A 185 1.86 3.95 6.12
CA LYS A 185 1.44 2.58 5.80
C LYS A 185 -0.07 2.49 5.77
N GLY A 186 -0.65 2.30 4.59
CA GLY A 186 -2.08 2.06 4.43
C GLY A 186 -2.51 0.67 4.92
N GLY A 187 -3.79 0.51 5.22
CA GLY A 187 -4.35 -0.75 5.72
C GLY A 187 -4.13 -1.94 4.78
N GLY A 188 -4.17 -1.71 3.47
CA GLY A 188 -3.88 -2.76 2.48
C GLY A 188 -2.48 -3.35 2.66
N SER A 189 -1.45 -2.51 2.71
CA SER A 189 -0.07 -2.96 2.92
C SER A 189 0.16 -3.51 4.32
N ALA A 190 -0.43 -2.89 5.36
CA ALA A 190 -0.32 -3.37 6.74
C ALA A 190 -0.88 -4.80 6.89
N ASN A 191 -2.01 -5.07 6.25
CA ASN A 191 -2.64 -6.41 6.25
C ASN A 191 -1.85 -7.47 5.45
N LYS A 192 -0.80 -7.07 4.73
CA LYS A 192 0.09 -7.97 3.99
C LYS A 192 1.49 -8.02 4.62
N SER A 193 1.55 -7.84 5.93
CA SER A 193 2.71 -8.11 6.77
C SER A 193 2.43 -9.37 7.59
N PHE A 194 3.23 -10.41 7.37
CA PHE A 194 3.04 -11.73 7.95
C PHE A 194 4.27 -12.17 8.72
N LEU A 195 4.05 -12.92 9.80
CA LEU A 195 5.08 -13.67 10.50
C LEU A 195 4.68 -15.16 10.51
N TYR A 196 5.58 -16.00 10.04
CA TYR A 196 5.45 -17.44 10.07
C TYR A 196 6.50 -18.03 11.00
N GLN A 197 6.10 -18.99 11.82
CA GLN A 197 7.03 -19.77 12.63
C GLN A 197 7.22 -21.12 11.94
N GLU A 198 8.40 -21.29 11.35
CA GLU A 198 8.71 -22.45 10.53
C GLU A 198 9.75 -23.35 11.21
N THR A 199 10.02 -24.49 10.61
CA THR A 199 11.07 -25.40 11.05
C THR A 199 12.28 -25.33 10.12
N LYS A 200 13.43 -25.82 10.59
CA LYS A 200 14.66 -25.89 9.78
C LYS A 200 14.47 -26.61 8.43
N ALA A 201 13.44 -27.45 8.28
CA ALA A 201 13.13 -28.12 7.02
C ALA A 201 12.87 -27.13 5.86
N VAL A 202 12.39 -25.92 6.15
CA VAL A 202 12.18 -24.87 5.15
C VAL A 202 13.51 -24.21 4.70
N LEU A 203 14.61 -24.34 5.47
CA LEU A 203 15.94 -23.87 5.07
C LEU A 203 16.61 -24.82 4.05
N ASN A 204 15.90 -25.10 2.99
CA ASN A 204 16.35 -25.86 1.84
C ASN A 204 15.86 -25.13 0.59
N PRO A 205 16.68 -24.91 -0.45
CA PRO A 205 16.29 -24.10 -1.61
C PRO A 205 14.95 -24.51 -2.23
N THR A 206 14.74 -25.80 -2.45
CA THR A 206 13.48 -26.29 -3.04
C THR A 206 12.30 -26.14 -2.09
N ALA A 207 12.43 -26.54 -0.83
CA ALA A 207 11.37 -26.44 0.15
C ALA A 207 10.98 -24.98 0.39
N PHE A 208 11.96 -24.06 0.46
CA PHE A 208 11.72 -22.63 0.64
C PHE A 208 10.96 -22.04 -0.56
N MET A 209 11.37 -22.31 -1.79
CA MET A 209 10.71 -21.77 -2.97
C MET A 209 9.27 -22.27 -3.13
N ASN A 210 8.99 -23.54 -2.83
CA ASN A 210 7.63 -24.09 -2.84
C ASN A 210 6.76 -23.45 -1.75
N TRP A 211 7.29 -23.32 -0.54
CA TRP A 211 6.62 -22.64 0.57
C TRP A 211 6.32 -21.19 0.21
N LEU A 212 7.29 -20.49 -0.38
CA LEU A 212 7.16 -19.08 -0.74
C LEU A 212 6.13 -18.86 -1.86
N ASP A 213 6.08 -19.72 -2.90
CA ASP A 213 5.08 -19.63 -3.97
C ASP A 213 3.65 -19.63 -3.38
N GLU A 214 3.37 -20.54 -2.44
CA GLU A 214 2.08 -20.57 -1.74
C GLU A 214 1.79 -19.26 -1.00
N LYS A 215 2.78 -18.73 -0.26
CA LYS A 215 2.59 -17.49 0.54
C LYS A 215 2.41 -16.27 -0.34
N LEU A 216 3.17 -16.15 -1.43
CA LEU A 216 3.07 -15.03 -2.37
C LEU A 216 1.69 -14.98 -3.05
N ARG A 217 1.13 -16.12 -3.46
CA ARG A 217 -0.22 -16.18 -4.03
C ARG A 217 -1.28 -15.68 -3.03
N SER A 218 -1.11 -15.96 -1.75
CA SER A 218 -2.02 -15.51 -0.69
C SER A 218 -1.97 -13.99 -0.42
N ILE A 219 -0.91 -13.30 -0.84
CA ILE A 219 -0.82 -11.85 -0.75
C ILE A 219 -1.89 -11.21 -1.63
N GLY A 220 -2.06 -11.69 -2.86
CA GLY A 220 -3.03 -11.16 -3.80
C GLY A 220 -2.80 -9.69 -4.16
N THR A 221 -3.85 -9.00 -4.59
CA THR A 221 -3.76 -7.63 -5.11
C THR A 221 -4.36 -6.55 -4.19
N ALA A 222 -4.90 -6.92 -3.03
CA ALA A 222 -5.58 -5.97 -2.13
C ALA A 222 -4.67 -4.85 -1.60
N ALA A 223 -3.35 -5.05 -1.58
CA ALA A 223 -2.37 -4.03 -1.21
C ALA A 223 -1.85 -3.21 -2.39
N CYS A 224 -2.40 -3.37 -3.60
CA CYS A 224 -2.09 -2.63 -4.82
C CYS A 224 -0.66 -2.83 -5.34
N PRO A 225 -0.39 -3.97 -6.02
CA PRO A 225 0.89 -4.17 -6.72
C PRO A 225 1.03 -3.19 -7.93
N PRO A 226 2.24 -3.04 -8.50
CA PRO A 226 3.47 -3.78 -8.23
C PRO A 226 4.07 -3.51 -6.86
N TYR A 227 4.59 -4.55 -6.19
CA TYR A 227 5.12 -4.45 -4.84
C TYR A 227 6.64 -4.28 -4.80
N HIS A 228 7.13 -3.61 -3.75
CA HIS A 228 8.46 -3.84 -3.21
C HIS A 228 8.31 -4.91 -2.13
N LEU A 229 8.78 -6.11 -2.41
CA LEU A 229 8.62 -7.28 -1.55
C LEU A 229 9.82 -7.40 -0.61
N ALA A 230 9.57 -7.61 0.67
CA ALA A 230 10.60 -7.89 1.65
C ALA A 230 10.35 -9.25 2.32
N ILE A 231 11.38 -10.06 2.41
CA ILE A 231 11.38 -11.34 3.09
C ILE A 231 12.53 -11.34 4.09
N VAL A 232 12.24 -11.69 5.33
CA VAL A 232 13.26 -11.82 6.38
C VAL A 232 13.24 -13.23 6.93
N ILE A 233 14.38 -13.88 6.87
CA ILE A 233 14.54 -15.27 7.29
C ILE A 233 15.41 -15.29 8.57
N GLY A 234 14.81 -15.71 9.68
CA GLY A 234 15.43 -15.67 10.99
C GLY A 234 15.10 -14.39 11.75
N GLY A 235 15.72 -14.23 12.90
CA GLY A 235 15.53 -13.14 13.85
C GLY A 235 15.76 -13.62 15.26
N THR A 236 16.27 -12.75 16.11
CA THR A 236 16.49 -13.01 17.54
C THR A 236 15.18 -13.01 18.34
N SER A 237 14.13 -12.43 17.79
CA SER A 237 12.75 -12.47 18.28
C SER A 237 11.77 -12.33 17.12
N ALA A 238 10.51 -12.68 17.33
CA ALA A 238 9.42 -12.45 16.38
C ALA A 238 9.29 -10.97 15.99
N GLU A 239 9.37 -10.10 16.97
CA GLU A 239 9.34 -8.64 16.77
C GLU A 239 10.48 -8.15 15.87
N ALA A 240 11.72 -8.58 16.14
CA ALA A 240 12.89 -8.21 15.34
C ALA A 240 12.72 -8.64 13.87
N THR A 241 12.15 -9.82 13.63
CA THR A 241 11.91 -10.34 12.27
C THR A 241 10.90 -9.48 11.50
N VAL A 242 9.76 -9.17 12.10
CA VAL A 242 8.70 -8.34 11.46
C VAL A 242 9.19 -6.91 11.25
N LYS A 243 9.88 -6.32 12.22
CA LYS A 243 10.45 -4.98 12.13
C LYS A 243 11.47 -4.88 10.99
N THR A 244 12.35 -5.86 10.89
CA THR A 244 13.34 -5.92 9.81
C THR A 244 12.66 -6.02 8.45
N ALA A 245 11.57 -6.81 8.31
CA ALA A 245 10.81 -6.89 7.06
C ALA A 245 10.17 -5.54 6.68
N LYS A 246 9.62 -4.82 7.66
CA LYS A 246 9.11 -3.46 7.44
C LYS A 246 10.20 -2.53 6.90
N LEU A 247 11.36 -2.50 7.54
CA LEU A 247 12.49 -1.65 7.11
C LEU A 247 13.03 -2.07 5.74
N ALA A 248 13.14 -3.37 5.47
CA ALA A 248 13.57 -3.87 4.18
C ALA A 248 12.61 -3.45 3.05
N SER A 249 11.30 -3.44 3.31
CA SER A 249 10.29 -3.02 2.32
C SER A 249 10.39 -1.54 1.94
N THR A 250 11.09 -0.72 2.72
CA THR A 250 11.33 0.72 2.46
C THR A 250 12.68 1.01 1.83
N LYS A 251 13.46 -0.01 1.49
CA LYS A 251 14.85 0.08 1.02
C LYS A 251 15.84 0.59 2.07
N TYR A 252 15.42 0.75 3.33
CA TYR A 252 16.28 1.25 4.41
C TYR A 252 17.50 0.36 4.66
N LEU A 253 17.39 -0.94 4.37
CA LEU A 253 18.43 -1.94 4.60
C LEU A 253 19.26 -2.27 3.33
N ASP A 254 19.19 -1.46 2.28
CA ASP A 254 19.83 -1.78 1.00
C ASP A 254 21.37 -1.77 1.07
N SER A 255 21.95 -1.09 2.07
CA SER A 255 23.40 -1.05 2.29
C SER A 255 23.94 -2.14 3.25
N LEU A 256 23.12 -3.12 3.63
CA LEU A 256 23.61 -4.28 4.41
C LEU A 256 24.69 -5.06 3.63
N PRO A 257 25.61 -5.76 4.33
CA PRO A 257 26.48 -6.75 3.70
C PRO A 257 25.71 -7.77 2.87
N THR A 258 26.34 -8.34 1.86
CA THR A 258 25.73 -9.36 0.98
C THR A 258 26.15 -10.78 1.31
N THR A 259 26.96 -10.97 2.36
CA THR A 259 27.40 -12.25 2.88
C THR A 259 27.31 -12.26 4.39
N GLY A 260 27.02 -13.43 4.97
CA GLY A 260 27.04 -13.64 6.41
C GLY A 260 28.45 -13.94 6.94
N ASP A 261 28.61 -13.78 8.25
CA ASP A 261 29.83 -14.11 8.97
C ASP A 261 29.48 -14.76 10.32
N ALA A 262 30.00 -15.97 10.53
CA ALA A 262 29.75 -16.74 11.75
C ALA A 262 30.39 -16.12 13.01
N ALA A 263 31.44 -15.32 12.86
CA ALA A 263 32.13 -14.68 13.99
C ALA A 263 31.34 -13.49 14.53
N THR A 264 30.70 -12.71 13.67
CA THR A 264 29.92 -11.51 14.04
C THR A 264 28.43 -11.82 14.19
N GLY A 265 27.91 -12.78 13.41
CA GLY A 265 26.49 -13.11 13.43
C GLY A 265 25.58 -12.01 12.92
N HIS A 266 26.08 -11.04 12.13
CA HIS A 266 25.27 -9.96 11.59
C HIS A 266 24.29 -10.43 10.51
N GLY A 267 23.27 -9.61 10.26
CA GLY A 267 22.33 -9.78 9.16
C GLY A 267 22.96 -9.41 7.81
N PHE A 268 22.48 -10.01 6.73
CA PHE A 268 22.93 -9.71 5.37
C PHE A 268 21.79 -9.85 4.36
N ARG A 269 21.98 -9.25 3.18
CA ARG A 269 21.08 -9.42 2.02
C ARG A 269 21.57 -10.56 1.14
N ASP A 270 20.66 -11.45 0.78
CA ASP A 270 20.95 -12.56 -0.16
C ASP A 270 20.52 -12.15 -1.57
N LEU A 271 21.41 -11.50 -2.31
CA LEU A 271 21.12 -10.96 -3.65
C LEU A 271 20.77 -12.06 -4.67
N GLU A 272 21.36 -13.25 -4.55
CA GLU A 272 21.04 -14.38 -5.43
C GLU A 272 19.61 -14.87 -5.19
N LEU A 273 19.21 -14.99 -3.93
CA LEU A 273 17.85 -15.38 -3.58
C LEU A 273 16.83 -14.27 -3.93
N GLU A 274 17.19 -12.98 -3.80
CA GLU A 274 16.36 -11.87 -4.26
C GLU A 274 15.99 -12.01 -5.73
N GLN A 275 16.97 -12.32 -6.59
CA GLN A 275 16.76 -12.52 -8.02
C GLN A 275 15.86 -13.74 -8.31
N LYS A 276 16.11 -14.88 -7.65
CA LYS A 276 15.28 -16.08 -7.81
C LYS A 276 13.83 -15.84 -7.38
N VAL A 277 13.61 -15.11 -6.29
CA VAL A 277 12.28 -14.76 -5.83
C VAL A 277 11.60 -13.78 -6.79
N LEU A 278 12.33 -12.80 -7.32
CA LEU A 278 11.78 -11.90 -8.32
C LEU A 278 11.30 -12.66 -9.58
N GLU A 279 12.07 -13.62 -10.04
CA GLU A 279 11.68 -14.50 -11.15
C GLU A 279 10.45 -15.33 -10.81
N LEU A 280 10.36 -15.89 -9.61
CA LEU A 280 9.17 -16.58 -9.14
C LEU A 280 7.93 -15.66 -9.19
N THR A 281 8.04 -14.41 -8.72
CA THR A 281 6.90 -13.48 -8.73
C THR A 281 6.37 -13.21 -10.14
N ARG A 282 7.21 -13.27 -11.16
CA ARG A 282 6.83 -13.10 -12.57
C ARG A 282 6.01 -14.26 -13.12
N THR A 283 6.11 -15.45 -12.52
CA THR A 283 5.37 -16.65 -12.93
C THR A 283 4.00 -16.79 -12.28
N LEU A 284 3.66 -15.94 -11.30
CA LEU A 284 2.39 -16.02 -10.56
C LEU A 284 1.15 -15.75 -11.45
N GLY A 285 1.31 -15.02 -12.55
CA GLY A 285 0.23 -14.64 -13.44
C GLY A 285 -0.69 -13.55 -12.91
N ILE A 286 -0.44 -13.04 -11.70
CA ILE A 286 -1.22 -11.98 -11.05
C ILE A 286 -0.91 -10.61 -11.66
N GLY A 287 0.36 -10.35 -11.98
CA GLY A 287 0.84 -9.10 -12.55
C GLY A 287 0.59 -7.88 -11.67
N ALA A 288 0.55 -6.73 -12.32
CA ALA A 288 0.16 -5.47 -11.71
C ALA A 288 -1.38 -5.40 -11.59
N GLN A 289 -1.97 -6.25 -10.77
CA GLN A 289 -3.38 -6.37 -10.36
C GLN A 289 -4.30 -7.20 -11.29
N PHE A 290 -4.17 -7.17 -12.61
CA PHE A 290 -5.15 -7.78 -13.53
C PHE A 290 -4.52 -8.68 -14.59
N GLY A 291 -3.48 -9.41 -14.20
CA GLY A 291 -2.78 -10.36 -15.06
C GLY A 291 -1.53 -9.79 -15.70
N GLY A 292 -0.48 -10.59 -15.74
CA GLY A 292 0.83 -10.25 -16.26
C GLY A 292 1.96 -10.78 -15.38
N LYS A 293 3.14 -10.19 -15.52
CA LYS A 293 4.34 -10.61 -14.79
C LYS A 293 4.80 -9.64 -13.69
N TYR A 294 4.25 -8.43 -13.64
CA TYR A 294 4.73 -7.37 -12.74
C TYR A 294 4.01 -7.34 -11.38
N PHE A 295 4.01 -8.48 -10.70
CA PHE A 295 3.53 -8.55 -9.32
C PHE A 295 4.44 -7.77 -8.35
N CYS A 296 5.76 -7.81 -8.60
CA CYS A 296 6.74 -7.03 -7.85
C CYS A 296 7.63 -6.20 -8.79
N HIS A 297 8.03 -5.02 -8.30
CA HIS A 297 9.11 -4.23 -8.88
C HIS A 297 10.48 -4.87 -8.57
N ASP A 298 10.66 -5.23 -7.31
CA ASP A 298 11.89 -5.76 -6.76
C ASP A 298 11.63 -6.55 -5.47
N VAL A 299 12.65 -7.23 -5.01
CA VAL A 299 12.62 -8.09 -3.82
C VAL A 299 13.82 -7.79 -2.94
N ARG A 300 13.64 -7.80 -1.62
CA ARG A 300 14.72 -7.85 -0.63
C ARG A 300 14.60 -9.10 0.20
N VAL A 301 15.70 -9.83 0.32
CA VAL A 301 15.80 -10.98 1.21
C VAL A 301 16.88 -10.71 2.24
N VAL A 302 16.49 -10.57 3.50
CA VAL A 302 17.40 -10.36 4.62
C VAL A 302 17.49 -11.63 5.46
N ARG A 303 18.71 -12.11 5.69
CA ARG A 303 19.00 -13.24 6.55
C ARG A 303 19.52 -12.75 7.88
N LEU A 304 18.85 -13.15 8.96
CA LEU A 304 19.21 -12.78 10.33
C LEU A 304 19.70 -14.00 11.14
N PRO A 305 20.54 -13.81 12.17
CA PRO A 305 20.79 -14.83 13.16
C PRO A 305 19.49 -15.18 13.89
N ARG A 306 19.40 -16.39 14.41
CA ARG A 306 18.22 -16.91 15.08
C ARG A 306 18.58 -17.82 16.26
N HIS A 307 17.63 -18.04 17.15
CA HIS A 307 17.72 -19.14 18.10
C HIS A 307 17.67 -20.48 17.34
N GLY A 308 18.51 -21.43 17.69
CA GLY A 308 18.62 -22.73 16.97
C GLY A 308 17.31 -23.51 16.88
N ALA A 309 16.41 -23.35 17.84
CA ALA A 309 15.13 -24.05 17.91
C ALA A 309 13.96 -23.27 17.25
N SER A 310 14.18 -22.07 16.72
CA SER A 310 13.14 -21.26 16.07
C SER A 310 13.55 -20.84 14.67
N LEU A 311 12.60 -20.69 13.76
CA LEU A 311 12.79 -20.14 12.43
C LEU A 311 11.63 -19.20 12.10
N PRO A 312 11.65 -17.98 12.62
CA PRO A 312 10.69 -16.97 12.18
C PRO A 312 11.02 -16.54 10.76
N ILE A 313 10.00 -16.40 9.92
CA ILE A 313 10.11 -15.84 8.58
C ILE A 313 9.02 -14.76 8.44
N ALA A 314 9.42 -13.55 8.11
CA ALA A 314 8.48 -12.47 7.87
C ALA A 314 8.43 -12.09 6.39
N ILE A 315 7.22 -11.75 5.92
CA ILE A 315 6.98 -11.20 4.59
C ILE A 315 6.26 -9.86 4.79
N ALA A 316 6.72 -8.82 4.10
CA ALA A 316 6.08 -7.51 4.09
C ALA A 316 6.15 -6.91 2.68
N VAL A 317 5.24 -5.99 2.37
CA VAL A 317 5.21 -5.29 1.10
C VAL A 317 5.15 -3.78 1.30
N SER A 318 5.80 -3.03 0.41
CA SER A 318 5.44 -1.66 0.09
C SER A 318 4.66 -1.67 -1.22
N CYS A 319 3.54 -0.94 -1.26
CA CYS A 319 2.62 -0.96 -2.40
C CYS A 319 3.03 0.05 -3.48
N SER A 320 2.21 0.15 -4.53
CA SER A 320 2.41 1.11 -5.62
C SER A 320 2.42 2.58 -5.18
N ALA A 321 1.98 2.89 -3.96
CA ALA A 321 2.08 4.23 -3.38
C ALA A 321 3.36 4.47 -2.55
N ASP A 322 4.26 3.54 -2.46
CA ASP A 322 5.65 3.57 -1.91
C ASP A 322 6.05 4.81 -1.07
N ARG A 323 5.33 5.04 0.04
CA ARG A 323 5.34 6.29 0.82
C ARG A 323 6.32 6.22 1.98
N GLN A 324 7.55 6.59 1.75
CA GLN A 324 8.58 6.74 2.76
C GLN A 324 9.65 7.75 2.37
N ALA A 325 10.30 8.36 3.36
CA ALA A 325 11.44 9.23 3.17
C ALA A 325 12.36 9.19 4.38
N LYS A 326 13.67 9.28 4.12
CA LYS A 326 14.68 9.52 5.15
C LYS A 326 14.78 11.00 5.47
N ALA A 327 15.18 11.31 6.70
CA ALA A 327 15.48 12.67 7.10
C ALA A 327 16.63 12.68 8.12
N LYS A 328 17.25 13.82 8.30
CA LYS A 328 18.26 14.02 9.33
C LYS A 328 18.32 15.46 9.80
N ILE A 329 18.72 15.63 11.04
CA ILE A 329 19.05 16.92 11.62
C ILE A 329 20.52 16.87 11.99
N THR A 330 21.27 17.83 11.50
CA THR A 330 22.69 18.03 11.79
C THR A 330 22.91 19.48 12.23
N LYS A 331 24.12 19.84 12.57
CA LYS A 331 24.48 21.25 12.90
C LYS A 331 24.17 22.23 11.76
N ASP A 332 24.08 21.74 10.53
CA ASP A 332 23.85 22.57 9.34
C ASP A 332 22.36 22.75 9.02
N GLY A 333 21.47 22.10 9.78
CA GLY A 333 20.02 22.26 9.66
C GLY A 333 19.24 20.96 9.61
N ILE A 334 18.01 21.08 9.12
CA ILE A 334 17.02 20.01 8.97
C ILE A 334 17.00 19.60 7.51
N PHE A 335 17.18 18.32 7.25
CA PHE A 335 17.27 17.77 5.89
C PHE A 335 16.24 16.66 5.68
N LEU A 336 15.65 16.63 4.50
CA LEU A 336 14.68 15.62 4.06
C LEU A 336 15.14 15.01 2.72
N GLU A 337 14.94 13.71 2.55
CA GLU A 337 15.21 12.99 1.30
C GLU A 337 14.59 13.71 0.10
N VAL A 338 15.33 13.81 -0.98
CA VAL A 338 14.84 14.38 -2.24
C VAL A 338 13.93 13.35 -2.92
N LEU A 339 12.65 13.64 -2.97
CA LEU A 339 11.67 12.92 -3.77
C LEU A 339 11.41 13.65 -5.09
N GLU A 340 10.84 12.96 -6.07
CA GLU A 340 10.58 13.53 -7.40
C GLU A 340 9.34 14.44 -7.37
N THR A 341 9.55 15.72 -7.65
CA THR A 341 8.49 16.74 -7.64
C THR A 341 7.94 17.07 -9.03
N ASP A 342 8.59 16.60 -10.09
CA ASP A 342 8.15 16.73 -11.49
C ASP A 342 8.13 15.37 -12.20
N PRO A 343 7.19 14.49 -11.85
CA PRO A 343 7.13 13.14 -12.42
C PRO A 343 6.63 13.10 -13.87
N ALA A 344 6.25 14.22 -14.47
CA ALA A 344 5.72 14.27 -15.84
C ALA A 344 6.69 13.66 -16.86
N HIS A 345 8.01 13.83 -16.68
CA HIS A 345 9.00 13.30 -17.60
C HIS A 345 9.16 11.77 -17.57
N PHE A 346 8.55 11.09 -16.60
CA PHE A 346 8.47 9.62 -16.57
C PHE A 346 7.31 9.07 -17.41
N LEU A 347 6.34 9.93 -17.79
CA LEU A 347 5.25 9.53 -18.68
C LEU A 347 5.79 9.27 -20.09
N PRO A 348 5.32 8.22 -20.78
CA PRO A 348 5.70 7.99 -22.17
C PRO A 348 5.14 9.10 -23.07
N GLU A 349 5.85 9.41 -24.17
CA GLU A 349 5.45 10.46 -25.12
C GLU A 349 4.11 10.16 -25.83
N THR A 350 3.76 8.88 -25.97
CA THR A 350 2.51 8.42 -26.60
C THR A 350 1.73 7.55 -25.63
N THR A 351 0.73 8.13 -24.95
CA THR A 351 -0.03 7.42 -23.91
C THR A 351 -1.30 6.73 -24.38
N ASP A 352 -1.85 7.08 -25.53
CA ASP A 352 -3.27 6.72 -25.83
C ASP A 352 -3.48 5.84 -27.08
N GLU A 353 -2.60 5.85 -28.08
CA GLU A 353 -2.88 5.18 -29.37
C GLU A 353 -2.85 3.65 -29.31
N HIS A 354 -2.12 3.04 -28.38
CA HIS A 354 -2.01 1.57 -28.26
C HIS A 354 -2.74 0.95 -27.06
N LEU A 355 -3.36 1.76 -26.22
CA LEU A 355 -4.06 1.29 -25.01
C LEU A 355 -5.58 1.27 -25.16
N ASN A 356 -6.13 1.92 -26.19
CA ASN A 356 -7.57 2.08 -26.37
C ASN A 356 -8.21 0.98 -27.24
N ASP A 357 -7.44 0.17 -27.94
CA ASP A 357 -7.98 -0.80 -28.91
C ASP A 357 -8.78 -1.96 -28.29
N ASP A 358 -8.61 -2.23 -26.97
CA ASP A 358 -9.25 -3.35 -26.26
C ASP A 358 -10.16 -2.92 -25.10
N VAL A 359 -10.58 -1.66 -25.01
CA VAL A 359 -11.44 -1.17 -23.92
C VAL A 359 -12.90 -1.27 -24.29
N VAL A 360 -13.70 -1.90 -23.43
CA VAL A 360 -15.16 -1.96 -23.58
C VAL A 360 -15.80 -0.83 -22.79
N ALA A 361 -16.50 0.07 -23.49
CA ALA A 361 -17.27 1.13 -22.86
C ALA A 361 -18.58 0.58 -22.29
N ILE A 362 -18.87 0.86 -21.03
CA ILE A 362 -20.11 0.48 -20.34
C ILE A 362 -20.84 1.74 -19.89
N ASP A 363 -22.05 1.95 -20.38
CA ASP A 363 -22.96 3.00 -19.94
C ASP A 363 -23.77 2.52 -18.72
N LEU A 364 -23.38 3.00 -17.54
CA LEU A 364 -24.02 2.66 -16.27
C LEU A 364 -25.40 3.34 -16.08
N ASN A 365 -25.80 4.25 -16.96
CA ASN A 365 -27.13 4.89 -16.92
C ASN A 365 -28.20 4.02 -17.59
N GLN A 366 -27.81 2.93 -18.24
CA GLN A 366 -28.74 1.93 -18.76
C GLN A 366 -29.39 1.15 -17.60
N PRO A 367 -30.60 0.59 -17.81
CA PRO A 367 -31.19 -0.34 -16.84
C PRO A 367 -30.21 -1.47 -16.49
N MET A 368 -30.17 -1.88 -15.23
CA MET A 368 -29.23 -2.91 -14.73
C MET A 368 -29.24 -4.18 -15.60
N ALA A 369 -30.40 -4.61 -16.05
CA ALA A 369 -30.49 -5.78 -16.94
C ALA A 369 -29.72 -5.61 -18.27
N ALA A 370 -29.66 -4.40 -18.81
CA ALA A 370 -28.88 -4.11 -20.01
C ALA A 370 -27.38 -4.07 -19.72
N VAL A 371 -26.99 -3.51 -18.59
CA VAL A 371 -25.59 -3.50 -18.11
C VAL A 371 -25.08 -4.93 -17.92
N LEU A 372 -25.85 -5.79 -17.26
CA LEU A 372 -25.50 -7.20 -17.05
C LEU A 372 -25.40 -7.96 -18.38
N ALA A 373 -26.32 -7.73 -19.29
CA ALA A 373 -26.30 -8.35 -20.62
C ALA A 373 -25.06 -7.94 -21.43
N GLU A 374 -24.63 -6.71 -21.32
CA GLU A 374 -23.38 -6.25 -21.97
C GLU A 374 -22.16 -6.90 -21.34
N LEU A 375 -22.04 -6.85 -20.00
CA LEU A 375 -20.92 -7.46 -19.27
C LEU A 375 -20.79 -8.96 -19.57
N SER A 376 -21.91 -9.69 -19.71
CA SER A 376 -21.92 -11.13 -19.96
C SER A 376 -21.30 -11.54 -21.31
N LYS A 377 -21.12 -10.61 -22.24
CA LYS A 377 -20.45 -10.86 -23.53
C LYS A 377 -18.95 -10.96 -23.44
N HIS A 378 -18.36 -10.47 -22.33
CA HIS A 378 -16.93 -10.28 -22.19
C HIS A 378 -16.33 -11.22 -21.14
N PRO A 379 -15.14 -11.80 -21.39
CA PRO A 379 -14.48 -12.71 -20.45
C PRO A 379 -13.83 -11.93 -19.27
N VAL A 380 -13.46 -12.66 -18.22
CA VAL A 380 -12.61 -12.13 -17.14
C VAL A 380 -11.31 -11.55 -17.72
N LYS A 381 -10.73 -10.55 -17.06
CA LYS A 381 -9.60 -9.68 -17.48
C LYS A 381 -9.95 -8.64 -18.53
N THR A 382 -11.15 -8.61 -19.08
CA THR A 382 -11.56 -7.54 -20.00
C THR A 382 -11.50 -6.20 -19.29
N ARG A 383 -10.82 -5.23 -19.91
CA ARG A 383 -10.74 -3.85 -19.44
C ARG A 383 -11.98 -3.08 -19.85
N LEU A 384 -12.53 -2.34 -18.89
CA LEU A 384 -13.77 -1.58 -19.05
C LEU A 384 -13.51 -0.08 -18.81
N SER A 385 -14.25 0.75 -19.52
CA SER A 385 -14.41 2.18 -19.25
C SER A 385 -15.85 2.43 -18.83
N LEU A 386 -16.06 2.77 -17.56
CA LEU A 386 -17.40 2.95 -17.00
C LEU A 386 -17.79 4.43 -17.02
N THR A 387 -18.95 4.76 -17.55
CA THR A 387 -19.52 6.12 -17.54
C THR A 387 -20.95 6.07 -17.04
N GLY A 388 -21.29 6.94 -16.08
CA GLY A 388 -22.62 7.05 -15.49
C GLY A 388 -22.59 7.09 -13.96
N THR A 389 -23.67 6.65 -13.34
CA THR A 389 -23.84 6.71 -11.88
C THR A 389 -23.40 5.42 -11.20
N LEU A 390 -22.63 5.57 -10.12
CA LEU A 390 -22.26 4.54 -9.15
C LEU A 390 -22.81 4.89 -7.77
N VAL A 391 -23.04 3.86 -6.95
CA VAL A 391 -23.30 4.00 -5.52
C VAL A 391 -22.09 3.53 -4.75
N VAL A 392 -21.59 4.34 -3.83
CA VAL A 392 -20.48 4.00 -2.94
C VAL A 392 -21.03 3.56 -1.59
N ALA A 393 -20.73 2.34 -1.16
CA ALA A 393 -21.15 1.79 0.12
C ALA A 393 -20.12 0.80 0.64
N ARG A 394 -19.80 0.88 1.94
CA ARG A 394 -18.80 0.02 2.59
C ARG A 394 -19.39 -0.69 3.82
N ASP A 395 -18.51 -1.15 4.70
CA ASP A 395 -18.81 -2.05 5.81
C ASP A 395 -20.01 -1.62 6.66
N LEU A 396 -20.01 -0.38 7.19
CA LEU A 396 -21.08 0.09 8.08
C LEU A 396 -22.43 0.23 7.34
N ALA A 397 -22.40 0.74 6.10
CA ALA A 397 -23.58 0.85 5.27
C ALA A 397 -24.16 -0.55 4.94
N HIS A 398 -23.31 -1.51 4.54
CA HIS A 398 -23.73 -2.89 4.30
C HIS A 398 -24.36 -3.54 5.53
N ALA A 399 -23.72 -3.38 6.69
CA ALA A 399 -24.24 -3.92 7.94
C ALA A 399 -25.62 -3.33 8.30
N LYS A 400 -25.79 -2.02 8.11
CA LYS A 400 -27.04 -1.33 8.39
C LYS A 400 -28.15 -1.71 7.42
N ILE A 401 -27.85 -1.78 6.11
CA ILE A 401 -28.81 -2.25 5.09
C ILE A 401 -29.24 -3.68 5.41
N LYS A 402 -28.29 -4.56 5.75
CA LYS A 402 -28.65 -5.95 6.12
C LYS A 402 -29.54 -6.00 7.34
N ALA A 403 -29.24 -5.25 8.40
CA ALA A 403 -30.05 -5.20 9.60
C ALA A 403 -31.47 -4.67 9.32
N ASP A 404 -31.61 -3.67 8.48
CA ASP A 404 -32.89 -3.14 8.03
C ASP A 404 -33.70 -4.18 7.24
N MET A 405 -33.06 -4.92 6.35
CA MET A 405 -33.71 -6.01 5.59
C MET A 405 -34.10 -7.17 6.52
N ASP A 406 -33.28 -7.55 7.48
CA ASP A 406 -33.59 -8.57 8.47
C ASP A 406 -34.79 -8.14 9.35
N ALA A 407 -35.00 -6.84 9.54
CA ALA A 407 -36.16 -6.25 10.19
C ALA A 407 -37.40 -6.11 9.28
N GLY A 408 -37.33 -6.62 8.04
CA GLY A 408 -38.45 -6.65 7.10
C GLY A 408 -38.54 -5.45 6.16
N LYS A 409 -37.55 -4.53 6.14
CA LYS A 409 -37.49 -3.47 5.12
C LYS A 409 -37.07 -4.07 3.77
N PRO A 410 -37.55 -3.51 2.65
CA PRO A 410 -37.13 -3.96 1.32
C PRO A 410 -35.67 -3.59 1.04
N MET A 411 -35.04 -4.32 0.08
CA MET A 411 -33.76 -3.92 -0.51
C MET A 411 -33.85 -2.50 -1.05
N PRO A 412 -32.94 -1.60 -0.70
CA PRO A 412 -32.93 -0.24 -1.22
C PRO A 412 -32.87 -0.21 -2.75
N GLU A 413 -33.69 0.65 -3.38
CA GLU A 413 -33.78 0.75 -4.85
C GLU A 413 -32.45 1.16 -5.48
N TYR A 414 -31.63 1.98 -4.78
CA TYR A 414 -30.33 2.36 -5.31
C TYR A 414 -29.36 1.18 -5.44
N LEU A 415 -29.47 0.14 -4.60
CA LEU A 415 -28.66 -1.08 -4.76
C LEU A 415 -29.15 -1.99 -5.90
N LYS A 416 -30.41 -1.85 -6.31
CA LYS A 416 -30.95 -2.59 -7.47
C LYS A 416 -30.62 -1.89 -8.79
N ASN A 417 -30.61 -0.56 -8.77
CA ASN A 417 -30.54 0.24 -10.00
C ASN A 417 -29.11 0.61 -10.40
N TYR A 418 -28.16 0.64 -9.46
CA TYR A 418 -26.78 1.08 -9.70
C TYR A 418 -25.75 0.03 -9.34
N ALA A 419 -24.62 0.09 -10.02
CA ALA A 419 -23.43 -0.64 -9.61
C ALA A 419 -22.89 -0.07 -8.28
N VAL A 420 -22.36 -0.94 -7.42
CA VAL A 420 -21.92 -0.59 -6.07
C VAL A 420 -20.40 -0.64 -5.99
N ASP A 421 -19.78 0.48 -5.67
CA ASP A 421 -18.34 0.58 -5.46
C ASP A 421 -18.01 0.56 -3.97
N TYR A 422 -17.18 -0.38 -3.56
CA TYR A 422 -16.62 -0.44 -2.21
C TYR A 422 -15.38 0.45 -2.15
N ALA A 423 -15.62 1.71 -1.95
CA ALA A 423 -14.58 2.72 -2.03
C ALA A 423 -14.75 3.80 -0.96
N GLY A 424 -13.79 4.69 -0.86
CA GLY A 424 -13.87 5.85 0.01
C GLY A 424 -12.80 6.88 -0.32
N PRO A 425 -13.14 8.18 -0.26
CA PRO A 425 -12.20 9.25 -0.53
C PRO A 425 -11.32 9.58 0.68
N ALA A 426 -10.23 10.30 0.42
CA ALA A 426 -9.61 11.20 1.37
C ALA A 426 -10.46 12.49 1.50
N LYS A 427 -10.01 13.49 2.26
CA LYS A 427 -10.74 14.77 2.36
C LYS A 427 -10.86 15.42 0.98
N THR A 428 -12.02 15.98 0.71
CA THR A 428 -12.29 16.71 -0.53
C THR A 428 -11.73 18.13 -0.42
N PRO A 429 -10.78 18.50 -1.30
CA PRO A 429 -10.30 19.87 -1.37
C PRO A 429 -11.38 20.83 -1.89
N GLU A 430 -11.24 22.11 -1.57
CA GLU A 430 -12.11 23.15 -2.13
C GLU A 430 -12.02 23.18 -3.68
N GLY A 431 -13.16 23.22 -4.34
CA GLY A 431 -13.27 23.23 -5.80
C GLY A 431 -13.17 21.87 -6.48
N TYR A 432 -12.97 20.77 -5.74
CA TYR A 432 -12.97 19.41 -6.28
C TYR A 432 -14.30 18.70 -6.00
N ALA A 433 -14.69 17.79 -6.89
CA ALA A 433 -15.85 16.93 -6.66
C ALA A 433 -15.60 15.88 -5.57
N SER A 434 -14.35 15.39 -5.47
CA SER A 434 -13.93 14.38 -4.48
C SER A 434 -12.48 14.62 -4.05
N GLY A 435 -12.13 14.20 -2.85
CA GLY A 435 -10.74 13.94 -2.48
C GLY A 435 -10.21 12.68 -3.18
N SER A 436 -8.92 12.38 -3.04
CA SER A 436 -8.32 11.17 -3.61
C SER A 436 -9.19 9.96 -3.30
N PHE A 437 -9.63 9.26 -4.35
CA PHE A 437 -10.68 8.25 -4.30
C PHE A 437 -10.14 6.90 -4.75
N GLY A 438 -10.43 5.85 -4.00
CA GLY A 438 -9.95 4.54 -4.40
C GLY A 438 -10.69 3.39 -3.73
N PRO A 439 -10.59 2.19 -4.31
CA PRO A 439 -11.30 1.01 -3.84
C PRO A 439 -10.75 0.52 -2.50
N THR A 440 -11.64 -0.04 -1.69
CA THR A 440 -11.28 -0.81 -0.50
C THR A 440 -11.20 -2.31 -0.80
N THR A 441 -10.66 -3.10 0.13
CA THR A 441 -10.55 -4.55 0.01
C THR A 441 -11.94 -5.20 -0.05
N ALA A 442 -12.21 -5.91 -1.15
CA ALA A 442 -13.51 -6.49 -1.45
C ALA A 442 -13.97 -7.55 -0.45
N GLY A 443 -13.05 -8.41 0.01
CA GLY A 443 -13.37 -9.56 0.87
C GLY A 443 -14.10 -9.24 2.17
N ARG A 444 -14.05 -7.98 2.63
CA ARG A 444 -14.80 -7.55 3.83
C ARG A 444 -16.32 -7.59 3.65
N MET A 445 -16.81 -7.48 2.43
CA MET A 445 -18.23 -7.49 2.10
C MET A 445 -18.72 -8.85 1.57
N ASP A 446 -17.88 -9.88 1.52
CA ASP A 446 -18.22 -11.17 0.91
C ASP A 446 -19.47 -11.82 1.52
N SER A 447 -19.68 -11.68 2.81
CA SER A 447 -20.82 -12.27 3.53
C SER A 447 -22.18 -11.67 3.14
N TYR A 448 -22.21 -10.49 2.51
CA TYR A 448 -23.45 -9.83 2.09
C TYR A 448 -23.87 -10.18 0.67
N VAL A 449 -22.95 -10.62 -0.18
CA VAL A 449 -23.13 -10.68 -1.64
C VAL A 449 -24.30 -11.58 -2.05
N ASP A 450 -24.31 -12.84 -1.63
CA ASP A 450 -25.37 -13.77 -2.03
C ASP A 450 -26.76 -13.31 -1.55
N TYR A 451 -26.82 -12.80 -0.31
CA TYR A 451 -28.06 -12.29 0.26
C TYR A 451 -28.59 -11.08 -0.52
N PHE A 452 -27.74 -10.14 -0.86
CA PHE A 452 -28.12 -8.94 -1.60
C PHE A 452 -28.50 -9.28 -3.05
N GLN A 453 -27.72 -10.10 -3.74
CA GLN A 453 -28.01 -10.52 -5.11
C GLN A 453 -29.33 -11.30 -5.23
N LYS A 454 -29.65 -12.18 -4.28
CA LYS A 454 -30.95 -12.87 -4.23
C LYS A 454 -32.14 -11.92 -4.09
N ASN A 455 -31.91 -10.73 -3.53
CA ASN A 455 -32.93 -9.68 -3.43
C ASN A 455 -32.82 -8.63 -4.55
N GLY A 456 -32.04 -8.93 -5.60
CA GLY A 456 -31.90 -8.11 -6.80
C GLY A 456 -30.97 -6.90 -6.65
N GLY A 457 -30.23 -6.78 -5.53
CA GLY A 457 -29.29 -5.68 -5.27
C GLY A 457 -27.85 -6.08 -5.47
N SER A 458 -26.96 -5.10 -5.61
CA SER A 458 -25.50 -5.29 -5.74
C SER A 458 -25.11 -6.28 -6.87
N MET A 459 -25.83 -6.25 -7.98
CA MET A 459 -25.59 -7.17 -9.09
C MET A 459 -24.26 -6.91 -9.78
N VAL A 460 -23.77 -5.67 -9.74
CA VAL A 460 -22.44 -5.27 -10.22
C VAL A 460 -21.71 -4.60 -9.05
N MET A 461 -20.59 -5.19 -8.66
CA MET A 461 -19.76 -4.72 -7.52
C MET A 461 -18.40 -4.30 -8.03
N LEU A 462 -17.88 -3.17 -7.54
CA LEU A 462 -16.51 -2.71 -7.76
C LEU A 462 -15.74 -2.70 -6.45
N ALA A 463 -14.49 -3.13 -6.46
CA ALA A 463 -13.56 -3.06 -5.34
C ALA A 463 -12.16 -3.50 -5.78
N LYS A 464 -11.25 -3.73 -4.83
CA LYS A 464 -9.92 -4.31 -5.11
C LYS A 464 -9.70 -5.62 -4.35
N GLY A 465 -8.85 -6.47 -4.94
CA GLY A 465 -8.42 -7.73 -4.34
C GLY A 465 -9.30 -8.92 -4.75
N ASN A 466 -8.85 -10.09 -4.33
CA ASN A 466 -9.57 -11.34 -4.56
C ASN A 466 -10.80 -11.46 -3.63
N ARG A 467 -11.77 -12.25 -4.07
CA ARG A 467 -12.97 -12.60 -3.31
C ARG A 467 -12.95 -14.07 -2.88
N SER A 468 -13.81 -14.41 -1.94
CA SER A 468 -14.03 -15.82 -1.57
C SER A 468 -14.78 -16.58 -2.65
N LYS A 469 -14.66 -17.92 -2.65
CA LYS A 469 -15.44 -18.79 -3.55
C LYS A 469 -16.95 -18.56 -3.42
N ALA A 470 -17.44 -18.21 -2.24
CA ALA A 470 -18.87 -17.91 -2.04
C ALA A 470 -19.36 -16.76 -2.92
N VAL A 471 -18.54 -15.76 -3.20
CA VAL A 471 -18.87 -14.66 -4.12
C VAL A 471 -18.91 -15.14 -5.56
N THR A 472 -17.94 -15.96 -5.98
CA THR A 472 -17.92 -16.57 -7.32
C THR A 472 -19.17 -17.41 -7.56
N ASP A 473 -19.55 -18.22 -6.56
CA ASP A 473 -20.75 -19.05 -6.62
C ASP A 473 -22.04 -18.19 -6.63
N ALA A 474 -22.08 -17.10 -5.86
CA ALA A 474 -23.21 -16.16 -5.85
C ALA A 474 -23.37 -15.45 -7.20
N CYS A 475 -22.29 -14.95 -7.81
CA CYS A 475 -22.31 -14.33 -9.13
C CYS A 475 -22.84 -15.31 -10.18
N LYS A 476 -22.38 -16.56 -10.14
CA LYS A 476 -22.87 -17.61 -11.05
C LYS A 476 -24.35 -17.91 -10.85
N SER A 477 -24.81 -18.01 -9.62
CA SER A 477 -26.18 -18.42 -9.29
C SER A 477 -27.20 -17.31 -9.53
N ASN A 478 -26.80 -16.06 -9.31
CA ASN A 478 -27.69 -14.89 -9.35
C ASN A 478 -27.47 -14.01 -10.59
N GLY A 479 -26.47 -14.30 -11.43
CA GLY A 479 -26.16 -13.51 -12.63
C GLY A 479 -25.41 -12.20 -12.35
N GLY A 480 -24.65 -12.14 -11.26
CA GLY A 480 -23.92 -10.95 -10.85
C GLY A 480 -22.48 -10.89 -11.37
N PHE A 481 -21.83 -9.74 -11.17
CA PHE A 481 -20.44 -9.49 -11.56
C PHE A 481 -19.64 -8.85 -10.42
N TYR A 482 -18.37 -9.21 -10.33
CA TYR A 482 -17.39 -8.46 -9.58
C TYR A 482 -16.36 -7.84 -10.53
N LEU A 483 -16.28 -6.53 -10.50
CA LEU A 483 -15.33 -5.74 -11.26
C LEU A 483 -14.20 -5.29 -10.35
N GLY A 484 -12.97 -5.44 -10.81
CA GLY A 484 -11.80 -4.92 -10.12
C GLY A 484 -11.57 -3.45 -10.48
N SER A 485 -11.53 -2.58 -9.49
CA SER A 485 -11.05 -1.21 -9.63
C SER A 485 -9.55 -1.16 -9.36
N ILE A 486 -8.81 -0.30 -10.06
CA ILE A 486 -7.37 -0.17 -9.85
C ILE A 486 -7.08 0.40 -8.47
N GLY A 487 -6.27 -0.30 -7.68
CA GLY A 487 -5.74 0.24 -6.44
C GLY A 487 -4.45 1.02 -6.68
N GLY A 488 -4.35 2.22 -6.12
CA GLY A 488 -3.17 3.07 -6.21
C GLY A 488 -3.42 4.45 -6.85
N PRO A 489 -4.09 4.59 -8.01
CA PRO A 489 -4.20 5.88 -8.70
C PRO A 489 -5.34 6.76 -8.16
N ALA A 490 -5.39 7.00 -6.85
CA ALA A 490 -6.53 7.64 -6.20
C ALA A 490 -6.68 9.14 -6.53
N ALA A 491 -5.60 9.87 -6.71
CA ALA A 491 -5.62 11.26 -7.14
C ALA A 491 -6.16 11.38 -8.57
N ARG A 492 -5.70 10.48 -9.45
CA ARG A 492 -6.13 10.41 -10.84
C ARG A 492 -7.62 10.08 -10.96
N LEU A 493 -8.12 9.08 -10.21
CA LEU A 493 -9.55 8.74 -10.21
C LEU A 493 -10.41 9.91 -9.75
N ALA A 494 -10.00 10.61 -8.69
CA ALA A 494 -10.72 11.77 -8.17
C ALA A 494 -10.77 12.93 -9.17
N GLN A 495 -9.63 13.28 -9.78
CA GLN A 495 -9.53 14.44 -10.67
C GLN A 495 -10.17 14.17 -12.04
N ASP A 496 -9.84 13.01 -12.66
CA ASP A 496 -10.20 12.76 -14.04
C ASP A 496 -11.56 12.06 -14.20
N CYS A 497 -11.93 11.18 -13.26
CA CYS A 497 -13.10 10.32 -13.44
C CYS A 497 -14.34 10.79 -12.67
N ILE A 498 -14.20 11.31 -11.45
CA ILE A 498 -15.35 11.69 -10.62
C ILE A 498 -15.82 13.10 -10.97
N LYS A 499 -17.08 13.26 -11.34
CA LYS A 499 -17.67 14.54 -11.77
C LYS A 499 -18.63 15.13 -10.73
N LYS A 500 -19.32 14.29 -9.97
CA LYS A 500 -20.28 14.72 -8.94
C LYS A 500 -20.31 13.72 -7.80
N VAL A 501 -20.48 14.22 -6.60
CA VAL A 501 -20.64 13.42 -5.38
C VAL A 501 -21.76 13.99 -4.56
N GLU A 502 -22.71 13.16 -4.12
CA GLU A 502 -23.79 13.56 -3.21
C GLU A 502 -24.11 12.44 -2.22
N VAL A 503 -24.49 12.79 -0.99
CA VAL A 503 -24.95 11.82 0.02
C VAL A 503 -26.31 11.28 -0.44
N LEU A 504 -26.47 9.96 -0.41
CA LEU A 504 -27.71 9.32 -0.81
C LEU A 504 -28.48 8.75 0.39
N ASP A 505 -27.78 8.17 1.36
CA ASP A 505 -28.39 7.53 2.54
C ASP A 505 -27.39 7.47 3.69
N PHE A 506 -27.88 7.31 4.93
CA PHE A 506 -27.10 7.13 6.16
C PHE A 506 -26.05 8.24 6.39
N GLU A 507 -26.44 9.50 6.23
CA GLU A 507 -25.56 10.66 6.41
C GLU A 507 -24.87 10.66 7.78
N GLU A 508 -25.54 10.12 8.82
CA GLU A 508 -25.00 10.01 10.16
C GLU A 508 -23.75 9.10 10.27
N LEU A 509 -23.49 8.25 9.27
CA LEU A 509 -22.29 7.41 9.21
C LEU A 509 -21.07 8.19 8.67
N GLY A 510 -21.24 9.46 8.29
CA GLY A 510 -20.15 10.31 7.80
C GLY A 510 -19.46 9.69 6.56
N MET A 511 -18.17 9.38 6.66
CA MET A 511 -17.41 8.78 5.55
C MET A 511 -17.88 7.38 5.15
N GLU A 512 -18.66 6.71 5.99
CA GLU A 512 -19.27 5.40 5.72
C GLU A 512 -20.73 5.49 5.27
N ALA A 513 -21.25 6.72 5.04
CA ALA A 513 -22.54 6.94 4.43
C ALA A 513 -22.64 6.28 3.04
N VAL A 514 -23.84 6.15 2.52
CA VAL A 514 -24.05 5.76 1.13
C VAL A 514 -23.97 7.03 0.26
N TRP A 515 -23.08 7.00 -0.72
CA TRP A 515 -22.87 8.11 -1.63
C TRP A 515 -23.32 7.75 -3.04
N LYS A 516 -23.81 8.73 -3.75
CA LYS A 516 -24.05 8.66 -5.19
C LYS A 516 -22.96 9.46 -5.90
N ILE A 517 -22.29 8.84 -6.86
CA ILE A 517 -21.23 9.49 -7.63
C ILE A 517 -21.49 9.32 -9.14
N ASP A 518 -21.23 10.39 -9.89
CA ASP A 518 -21.24 10.34 -11.33
C ASP A 518 -19.79 10.28 -11.84
N VAL A 519 -19.51 9.29 -12.68
CA VAL A 519 -18.16 9.03 -13.21
C VAL A 519 -18.16 9.09 -14.74
N VAL A 520 -16.98 9.42 -15.28
CA VAL A 520 -16.69 9.38 -16.72
C VAL A 520 -15.37 8.64 -16.91
N ASP A 521 -15.33 7.70 -17.84
CA ASP A 521 -14.14 6.90 -18.17
C ASP A 521 -13.45 6.28 -16.96
N PHE A 522 -14.26 5.78 -16.03
CA PHE A 522 -13.74 5.13 -14.81
C PHE A 522 -13.22 3.73 -15.14
N PRO A 523 -11.92 3.44 -14.93
CA PRO A 523 -11.34 2.17 -15.33
C PRO A 523 -11.73 1.03 -14.39
N ALA A 524 -12.14 -0.10 -14.97
CA ALA A 524 -12.43 -1.32 -14.24
C ALA A 524 -12.05 -2.56 -15.07
N PHE A 525 -12.08 -3.74 -14.44
CA PHE A 525 -11.77 -5.02 -15.06
C PHE A 525 -12.77 -6.08 -14.60
N ILE A 526 -13.22 -6.97 -15.50
CA ILE A 526 -14.04 -8.11 -15.08
C ILE A 526 -13.14 -9.09 -14.32
N VAL A 527 -13.42 -9.32 -13.04
CA VAL A 527 -12.69 -10.25 -12.18
C VAL A 527 -13.48 -11.52 -11.92
N VAL A 528 -14.78 -11.41 -11.61
CA VAL A 528 -15.70 -12.55 -11.50
C VAL A 528 -16.91 -12.28 -12.40
N ASP A 529 -17.27 -13.24 -13.23
CA ASP A 529 -18.40 -13.14 -14.14
C ASP A 529 -19.63 -13.97 -13.70
N ASP A 530 -20.73 -13.78 -14.42
CA ASP A 530 -22.00 -14.48 -14.24
C ASP A 530 -21.97 -15.98 -14.58
N LYS A 531 -20.86 -16.46 -15.13
CA LYS A 531 -20.63 -17.88 -15.49
C LYS A 531 -19.84 -18.61 -14.40
N GLY A 532 -19.34 -17.86 -13.39
CA GLY A 532 -18.52 -18.40 -12.32
C GLY A 532 -17.04 -18.51 -12.68
N ASN A 533 -16.59 -17.77 -13.69
CA ASN A 533 -15.16 -17.59 -13.92
C ASN A 533 -14.61 -16.56 -12.95
N ASP A 534 -13.45 -16.87 -12.36
CA ASP A 534 -12.76 -16.02 -11.40
C ASP A 534 -11.30 -15.89 -11.82
N PHE A 535 -10.85 -14.68 -12.08
CA PHE A 535 -9.47 -14.39 -12.45
C PHE A 535 -8.47 -14.97 -11.44
N PHE A 536 -8.75 -14.82 -10.14
CA PHE A 536 -7.85 -15.28 -9.09
C PHE A 536 -7.85 -16.80 -8.89
N ALA A 537 -8.89 -17.52 -9.29
CA ALA A 537 -8.93 -18.97 -9.18
C ALA A 537 -7.80 -19.62 -9.97
N SER A 538 -7.47 -19.08 -11.15
CA SER A 538 -6.36 -19.59 -11.98
C SER A 538 -4.97 -19.29 -11.40
N THR A 539 -4.86 -18.28 -10.53
CA THR A 539 -3.59 -17.86 -9.92
C THR A 539 -3.39 -18.42 -8.52
N SER A 540 -4.41 -19.03 -7.93
CA SER A 540 -4.36 -19.58 -6.56
C SER A 540 -3.70 -20.95 -6.45
N THR A 541 -3.50 -21.66 -7.58
CA THR A 541 -2.87 -22.97 -7.59
C THR A 541 -1.36 -22.83 -7.60
N PRO A 542 -0.64 -23.33 -6.57
CA PRO A 542 0.82 -23.28 -6.53
C PRO A 542 1.45 -24.06 -7.69
N LEU A 543 2.53 -23.51 -8.23
CA LEU A 543 3.37 -24.25 -9.16
C LEU A 543 4.15 -25.33 -8.38
N THR A 544 3.93 -26.60 -8.71
CA THR A 544 4.79 -27.64 -8.17
C THR A 544 6.14 -27.56 -8.89
N ILE A 545 7.15 -27.02 -8.23
CA ILE A 545 8.51 -26.98 -8.76
C ILE A 545 9.07 -28.42 -8.68
N ASN A 546 8.95 -29.15 -9.77
CA ASN A 546 9.61 -30.46 -9.91
C ASN A 546 11.11 -30.25 -10.12
N THR A 547 11.85 -30.19 -9.01
CA THR A 547 13.31 -30.32 -9.09
C THR A 547 13.65 -31.80 -9.27
N ARG A 548 13.96 -32.21 -10.49
CA ARG A 548 14.82 -33.40 -10.65
C ARG A 548 16.18 -33.02 -10.08
N PRO A 549 16.78 -33.87 -9.22
CA PRO A 549 18.15 -33.62 -8.83
C PRO A 549 18.99 -33.67 -10.11
N GLU A 550 19.70 -32.59 -10.41
CA GLU A 550 20.80 -32.65 -11.36
C GLU A 550 21.86 -33.56 -10.73
N ASN A 551 22.12 -34.68 -11.42
CA ASN A 551 23.15 -35.67 -11.06
C ASN A 551 24.55 -35.07 -11.18
#